data_23a9ab493e819aacad32320e2b96ed8f
#
_entry.id   23a9ab493e819aacad32320e2b96ed8f
#
_cell.length_a   1.000
_cell.length_b   1.000
_cell.length_c   1.000
_cell.angle_alpha   90.00
_cell.angle_beta   90.00
_cell.angle_gamma   90.00
#
_symmetry.space_group_name_H-M   'P 1'
#
loop_
_entity.id
_entity.type
_entity.pdbx_description
1 polymer ?
#
loop_
_entity_poly.entity_id
_entity_poly.type
_entity_poly.pdbx_seq_one_letter_code
_entity_poly.pdbx_strand_id
1 'polypeptide(L)'
;EGNLTDTIRLVNKASKGSSGGVVYMSKRLIEALSELRETVRSPNGTIIVSSRSRSPMSAQAVVNWFFTLYRDLGFDGCSSHSGRRTAITKWARKISSVGGSLRDVQSLARHSSLAMTQKYIEVSEDAMKRVVG
;
A
#
# COMPACT_ATOMS: atom_id res chain seq x y z
N GLU A 1 -17.09 17.62 -9.06
CA GLU A 1 -16.62 17.19 -10.31
C GLU A 1 -16.09 15.74 -10.45
N GLY A 2 -16.03 14.92 -9.52
CA GLY A 2 -16.06 13.45 -9.55
C GLY A 2 -14.96 12.65 -10.26
N ASN A 3 -13.87 13.21 -10.72
CA ASN A 3 -12.78 12.44 -11.30
C ASN A 3 -11.86 11.86 -10.22
N LEU A 4 -11.42 10.62 -10.41
CA LEU A 4 -10.40 10.03 -9.56
C LEU A 4 -9.06 10.70 -9.84
N THR A 5 -8.38 11.13 -8.79
CA THR A 5 -7.00 11.61 -8.87
C THR A 5 -6.04 10.40 -8.81
N ASP A 6 -4.76 10.63 -9.06
CA ASP A 6 -3.70 9.63 -8.92
C ASP A 6 -3.18 9.49 -7.48
N THR A 7 -3.79 10.22 -6.55
CA THR A 7 -3.36 10.28 -5.15
C THR A 7 -4.52 10.14 -4.17
N ILE A 8 -4.23 9.53 -3.01
CA ILE A 8 -5.10 9.53 -1.84
C ILE A 8 -4.48 10.45 -0.79
N ARG A 9 -5.23 11.48 -0.37
CA ARG A 9 -4.83 12.36 0.72
C ARG A 9 -5.31 11.78 2.06
N LEU A 10 -4.37 11.43 2.92
CA LEU A 10 -4.66 10.98 4.27
C LEU A 10 -4.64 12.20 5.21
N VAL A 11 -5.74 12.42 5.91
CA VAL A 11 -5.82 13.44 6.96
C VAL A 11 -5.10 12.95 8.23
N ASN A 12 -4.61 13.88 9.05
CA ASN A 12 -3.88 13.55 10.28
C ASN A 12 -4.64 12.57 11.18
N LYS A 13 -5.95 12.79 11.36
CA LYS A 13 -6.84 11.95 12.17
C LYS A 13 -6.95 10.51 11.67
N ALA A 14 -6.74 10.26 10.38
CA ALA A 14 -6.83 8.93 9.76
C ALA A 14 -5.52 8.14 9.81
N SER A 15 -4.45 8.70 10.36
CA SER A 15 -3.15 8.06 10.39
C SER A 15 -2.56 7.96 11.79
N LYS A 16 -1.92 6.84 12.08
CA LYS A 16 -1.22 6.62 13.34
C LYS A 16 -0.14 7.68 13.52
N GLY A 17 -0.12 8.34 14.69
CA GLY A 17 0.83 9.41 14.98
C GLY A 17 0.49 10.75 14.34
N SER A 18 -0.76 10.97 13.89
CA SER A 18 -1.24 12.22 13.29
C SER A 18 -0.38 12.73 12.13
N SER A 19 0.26 11.83 11.41
CA SER A 19 1.15 12.13 10.29
C SER A 19 0.45 11.95 8.94
N GLY A 20 -0.58 12.72 8.67
CA GLY A 20 -1.27 12.74 7.38
C GLY A 20 -0.31 12.74 6.18
N GLY A 21 -0.79 12.71 4.97
CA GLY A 21 0.08 12.74 3.81
C GLY A 21 -0.58 12.26 2.53
N VAL A 22 0.22 12.13 1.49
CA VAL A 22 -0.22 11.70 0.17
C VAL A 22 0.26 10.28 -0.10
N VAL A 23 -0.63 9.45 -0.62
CA VAL A 23 -0.33 8.10 -1.11
C VAL A 23 -0.59 8.09 -2.61
N TYR A 24 0.43 7.74 -3.40
CA TYR A 24 0.29 7.60 -4.85
C TYR A 24 -0.40 6.28 -5.20
N MET A 25 -1.36 6.34 -6.10
CA MET A 25 -2.08 5.16 -6.57
C MET A 25 -1.43 4.57 -7.82
N SER A 26 -1.35 3.24 -7.87
CA SER A 26 -0.98 2.55 -9.11
C SER A 26 -2.10 2.66 -10.14
N LYS A 27 -1.77 2.55 -11.43
CA LYS A 27 -2.77 2.53 -12.51
C LYS A 27 -3.84 1.47 -12.26
N ARG A 28 -3.44 0.25 -11.86
CA ARG A 28 -4.39 -0.83 -11.53
C ARG A 28 -5.34 -0.49 -10.39
N LEU A 29 -4.87 0.25 -9.38
CA LEU A 29 -5.74 0.69 -8.28
C LEU A 29 -6.74 1.74 -8.77
N ILE A 30 -6.30 2.68 -9.60
CA ILE A 30 -7.19 3.70 -10.19
C ILE A 30 -8.27 3.03 -11.05
N GLU A 31 -7.89 2.07 -11.90
CA GLU A 31 -8.81 1.29 -12.73
C GLU A 31 -9.84 0.56 -11.85
N ALA A 32 -9.39 -0.21 -10.85
CA ALA A 32 -10.28 -0.93 -9.94
C ALA A 32 -11.24 0.00 -9.17
N LEU A 33 -10.77 1.17 -8.75
CA LEU A 33 -11.62 2.16 -8.07
C LEU A 33 -12.61 2.80 -9.04
N SER A 34 -12.22 2.99 -10.31
CA SER A 34 -13.13 3.49 -11.34
C SER A 34 -14.28 2.49 -11.60
N GLU A 35 -13.95 1.23 -11.79
CA GLU A 35 -14.94 0.16 -11.96
C GLU A 35 -15.87 0.04 -10.72
N LEU A 36 -15.28 0.05 -9.52
CA LEU A 36 -16.07 0.01 -8.28
C LEU A 36 -17.03 1.19 -8.21
N ARG A 37 -16.60 2.39 -8.58
CA ARG A 37 -17.42 3.60 -8.56
C ARG A 37 -18.66 3.49 -9.45
N GLU A 38 -18.57 2.84 -10.59
CA GLU A 38 -19.71 2.60 -11.48
C GLU A 38 -20.76 1.68 -10.84
N THR A 39 -20.35 0.83 -9.90
CA THR A 39 -21.24 -0.12 -9.22
C THR A 39 -21.86 0.41 -7.93
N VAL A 40 -21.29 1.48 -7.33
CA VAL A 40 -21.80 2.03 -6.07
C VAL A 40 -22.88 3.09 -6.30
N ARG A 41 -23.94 3.03 -5.48
CA ARG A 41 -25.07 3.98 -5.58
C ARG A 41 -24.73 5.37 -5.04
N SER A 42 -23.73 5.49 -4.19
CA SER A 42 -23.34 6.77 -3.58
C SER A 42 -21.84 7.01 -3.79
N PRO A 43 -21.44 7.89 -4.70
CA PRO A 43 -20.02 8.15 -5.00
C PRO A 43 -19.28 8.84 -3.85
N ASN A 44 -20.00 9.40 -2.89
CA ASN A 44 -19.42 10.07 -1.71
C ASN A 44 -19.45 9.21 -0.45
N GLY A 45 -19.83 7.93 -0.57
CA GLY A 45 -19.93 7.00 0.54
C GLY A 45 -18.61 6.30 0.87
N THR A 46 -18.67 5.44 1.86
CA THR A 46 -17.54 4.54 2.22
C THR A 46 -17.28 3.55 1.10
N ILE A 47 -16.02 3.44 0.67
CA ILE A 47 -15.60 2.56 -0.42
C ILE A 47 -15.68 1.07 0.01
N ILE A 48 -15.17 0.76 1.20
CA ILE A 48 -15.11 -0.62 1.70
C ILE A 48 -16.28 -0.87 2.64
N VAL A 49 -17.27 -1.58 2.13
CA VAL A 49 -18.49 -1.92 2.86
C VAL A 49 -18.66 -3.41 3.01
N SER A 50 -19.34 -3.82 4.07
CA SER A 50 -19.74 -5.22 4.27
C SER A 50 -20.78 -5.63 3.22
N SER A 51 -20.59 -6.78 2.58
CA SER A 51 -21.55 -7.35 1.63
C SER A 51 -22.91 -7.68 2.29
N ARG A 52 -22.90 -7.98 3.60
CA ARG A 52 -24.12 -8.35 4.36
C ARG A 52 -24.90 -7.14 4.83
N SER A 53 -24.25 -6.19 5.52
CA SER A 53 -24.91 -5.05 6.18
C SER A 53 -24.87 -3.77 5.37
N ARG A 54 -24.08 -3.72 4.31
CA ARG A 54 -23.75 -2.50 3.53
C ARG A 54 -23.22 -1.33 4.35
N SER A 55 -22.83 -1.60 5.59
CA SER A 55 -22.17 -0.64 6.47
C SER A 55 -20.66 -0.65 6.27
N PRO A 56 -19.94 0.43 6.66
CA PRO A 56 -18.48 0.48 6.61
C PRO A 56 -17.86 -0.73 7.32
N MET A 57 -16.87 -1.36 6.72
CA MET A 57 -16.11 -2.41 7.39
C MET A 57 -15.19 -1.80 8.44
N SER A 58 -15.14 -2.42 9.63
CA SER A 58 -14.15 -2.06 10.64
C SER A 58 -12.73 -2.47 10.21
N ALA A 59 -11.71 -1.83 10.76
CA ALA A 59 -10.32 -2.22 10.51
C ALA A 59 -10.07 -3.69 10.86
N GLN A 60 -10.66 -4.19 11.96
CA GLN A 60 -10.54 -5.59 12.35
C GLN A 60 -11.20 -6.53 11.33
N ALA A 61 -12.36 -6.16 10.78
CA ALA A 61 -13.03 -6.96 9.76
C ALA A 61 -12.17 -7.07 8.48
N VAL A 62 -11.48 -5.99 8.08
CA VAL A 62 -10.53 -6.00 6.96
C VAL A 62 -9.33 -6.91 7.26
N VAL A 63 -8.75 -6.83 8.45
CA VAL A 63 -7.66 -7.73 8.89
C VAL A 63 -8.09 -9.20 8.80
N ASN A 64 -9.26 -9.53 9.33
CA ASN A 64 -9.80 -10.90 9.31
C ASN A 64 -10.07 -11.39 7.88
N TRP A 65 -10.55 -10.50 7.02
CA TRP A 65 -10.78 -10.82 5.60
C TRP A 65 -9.46 -11.20 4.90
N PHE A 66 -8.39 -10.41 5.09
CA PHE A 66 -7.08 -10.75 4.53
C PHE A 66 -6.51 -12.05 5.10
N PHE A 67 -6.67 -12.29 6.40
CA PHE A 67 -6.25 -13.54 7.02
C PHE A 67 -6.92 -14.75 6.37
N THR A 68 -8.24 -14.70 6.22
CA THR A 68 -9.01 -15.76 5.55
C THR A 68 -8.60 -15.93 4.10
N LEU A 69 -8.50 -14.85 3.34
CA LEU A 69 -8.08 -14.87 1.94
C LEU A 69 -6.72 -15.56 1.76
N TYR A 70 -5.71 -15.16 2.52
CA TYR A 70 -4.37 -15.74 2.39
C TYR A 70 -4.34 -17.21 2.80
N ARG A 71 -5.03 -17.58 3.86
CA ARG A 71 -5.17 -18.98 4.27
C ARG A 71 -5.82 -19.83 3.17
N ASP A 72 -6.91 -19.37 2.59
CA ASP A 72 -7.66 -20.09 1.56
C ASP A 72 -6.88 -20.22 0.23
N LEU A 73 -5.94 -19.29 -0.01
CA LEU A 73 -4.97 -19.34 -1.11
C LEU A 73 -3.70 -20.15 -0.79
N GLY A 74 -3.57 -20.73 0.40
CA GLY A 74 -2.39 -21.49 0.81
C GLY A 74 -1.16 -20.66 1.18
N PHE A 75 -1.33 -19.36 1.42
CA PHE A 75 -0.24 -18.48 1.88
C PHE A 75 -0.19 -18.42 3.40
N ASP A 76 0.32 -19.48 4.03
CA ASP A 76 0.45 -19.55 5.47
C ASP A 76 1.40 -18.46 6.01
N GLY A 77 1.04 -17.89 7.16
CA GLY A 77 1.81 -16.81 7.79
C GLY A 77 1.64 -15.43 7.17
N CYS A 78 0.86 -15.29 6.09
CA CYS A 78 0.53 -13.99 5.51
C CYS A 78 -0.58 -13.27 6.29
N SER A 79 -0.54 -11.94 6.27
CA SER A 79 -1.48 -11.07 6.97
C SER A 79 -1.83 -9.83 6.13
N SER A 80 -2.70 -8.97 6.66
CA SER A 80 -3.05 -7.69 6.02
C SER A 80 -1.83 -6.80 5.72
N HIS A 81 -0.70 -6.98 6.41
CA HIS A 81 0.56 -6.27 6.17
C HIS A 81 1.43 -6.88 5.06
N SER A 82 1.15 -8.10 4.62
CA SER A 82 2.00 -8.81 3.65
C SER A 82 2.09 -8.10 2.31
N GLY A 83 0.99 -7.60 1.78
CA GLY A 83 0.97 -6.80 0.55
C GLY A 83 1.80 -5.53 0.65
N ARG A 84 1.72 -4.82 1.79
CA ARG A 84 2.52 -3.63 2.06
C ARG A 84 4.02 -3.96 2.08
N ARG A 85 4.41 -5.03 2.77
CA ARG A 85 5.82 -5.49 2.83
C ARG A 85 6.35 -5.80 1.43
N THR A 86 5.58 -6.56 0.65
CA THR A 86 5.92 -6.88 -0.75
C THR A 86 6.07 -5.62 -1.61
N ALA A 87 5.18 -4.65 -1.48
CA ALA A 87 5.26 -3.39 -2.22
C ALA A 87 6.54 -2.61 -1.87
N ILE A 88 6.85 -2.45 -0.59
CA ILE A 88 8.05 -1.72 -0.13
C ILE A 88 9.33 -2.40 -0.64
N THR A 89 9.42 -3.72 -0.56
CA THR A 89 10.57 -4.48 -1.10
C THR A 89 10.73 -4.27 -2.61
N LYS A 90 9.63 -4.30 -3.37
CA LYS A 90 9.65 -4.02 -4.81
C LYS A 90 10.09 -2.59 -5.12
N TRP A 91 9.59 -1.61 -4.38
CA TRP A 91 10.00 -0.21 -4.54
C TRP A 91 11.48 -0.03 -4.24
N ALA A 92 11.98 -0.60 -3.14
CA ALA A 92 13.38 -0.54 -2.77
C ALA A 92 14.31 -1.10 -3.84
N ARG A 93 13.91 -2.20 -4.50
CA ARG A 93 14.67 -2.79 -5.61
C ARG A 93 14.63 -1.98 -6.89
N LYS A 94 13.55 -1.24 -7.13
CA LYS A 94 13.33 -0.52 -8.39
C LYS A 94 13.76 0.95 -8.32
N ILE A 95 13.79 1.58 -7.15
CA ILE A 95 13.84 3.02 -7.00
C ILE A 95 15.08 3.65 -7.66
N SER A 96 16.23 3.02 -7.57
CA SER A 96 17.46 3.49 -8.18
C SER A 96 17.42 3.49 -9.70
N SER A 97 16.71 2.53 -10.31
CA SER A 97 16.60 2.42 -11.77
C SER A 97 15.73 3.52 -12.41
N VAL A 98 14.98 4.25 -11.60
CA VAL A 98 14.17 5.41 -12.01
C VAL A 98 14.73 6.74 -11.49
N GLY A 99 16.01 6.76 -11.04
CA GLY A 99 16.68 7.96 -10.55
C GLY A 99 16.33 8.39 -9.13
N GLY A 100 15.61 7.54 -8.38
CA GLY A 100 15.27 7.80 -6.99
C GLY A 100 16.24 7.14 -6.01
N SER A 101 15.97 7.36 -4.74
CA SER A 101 16.78 6.92 -3.61
C SER A 101 15.95 6.18 -2.55
N LEU A 102 16.62 5.60 -1.58
CA LEU A 102 15.96 4.97 -0.44
C LEU A 102 15.09 5.93 0.39
N ARG A 103 15.40 7.23 0.38
CA ARG A 103 14.58 8.26 1.01
C ARG A 103 13.20 8.39 0.34
N ASP A 104 13.15 8.20 -0.97
CA ASP A 104 11.88 8.21 -1.70
C ASP A 104 11.02 7.00 -1.32
N VAL A 105 11.66 5.83 -1.14
CA VAL A 105 10.97 4.64 -0.62
C VAL A 105 10.49 4.85 0.82
N GLN A 106 11.28 5.49 1.68
CA GLN A 106 10.88 5.88 3.03
C GLN A 106 9.62 6.75 2.99
N SER A 107 9.59 7.74 2.11
CA SER A 107 8.46 8.66 1.94
C SER A 107 7.21 7.92 1.42
N LEU A 108 7.36 7.09 0.38
CA LEU A 108 6.28 6.27 -0.16
C LEU A 108 5.71 5.30 0.88
N ALA A 109 6.58 4.68 1.65
CA ALA A 109 6.20 3.77 2.73
C ALA A 109 5.71 4.51 3.98
N ARG A 110 5.90 5.83 4.06
CA ARG A 110 5.57 6.64 5.22
C ARG A 110 6.21 6.10 6.51
N HIS A 111 7.47 5.71 6.41
CA HIS A 111 8.26 5.30 7.56
C HIS A 111 8.83 6.52 8.27
N SER A 112 8.70 6.56 9.59
CA SER A 112 9.23 7.64 10.43
C SER A 112 10.76 7.70 10.44
N SER A 113 11.44 6.60 10.10
CA SER A 113 12.90 6.56 10.02
C SER A 113 13.37 5.75 8.82
N LEU A 114 14.57 6.08 8.33
CA LEU A 114 15.21 5.33 7.26
C LEU A 114 15.54 3.88 7.67
N ALA A 115 15.87 3.66 8.94
CA ALA A 115 16.14 2.34 9.50
C ALA A 115 14.94 1.38 9.33
N MET A 116 13.71 1.87 9.40
CA MET A 116 12.52 1.06 9.14
C MET A 116 12.48 0.60 7.67
N THR A 117 12.91 1.43 6.74
CA THR A 117 12.95 1.11 5.30
C THR A 117 14.09 0.16 4.98
N GLN A 118 15.25 0.32 5.62
CA GLN A 118 16.41 -0.54 5.42
C GLN A 118 16.14 -2.02 5.73
N LYS A 119 15.20 -2.33 6.62
CA LYS A 119 14.78 -3.71 6.91
C LYS A 119 14.18 -4.46 5.71
N TYR A 120 13.82 -3.75 4.66
CA TYR A 120 13.26 -4.33 3.42
C TYR A 120 14.30 -4.50 2.31
N ILE A 121 15.59 -4.18 2.59
CA ILE A 121 16.68 -4.24 1.63
C ILE A 121 17.61 -5.36 2.04
N GLU A 122 17.79 -6.29 1.12
CA GLU A 122 18.76 -7.38 1.26
C GLU A 122 20.11 -6.94 0.68
N VAL A 123 21.18 -7.34 1.33
CA VAL A 123 22.54 -7.17 0.80
C VAL A 123 22.74 -8.15 -0.35
N SER A 124 23.26 -7.65 -1.48
CA SER A 124 23.57 -8.47 -2.65
C SER A 124 25.06 -8.34 -3.01
N GLU A 125 25.81 -9.42 -2.84
CA GLU A 125 27.23 -9.46 -3.22
C GLU A 125 27.42 -9.21 -4.71
N ASP A 126 26.53 -9.73 -5.57
CA ASP A 126 26.59 -9.51 -7.02
C ASP A 126 26.37 -8.03 -7.37
N ALA A 127 25.48 -7.35 -6.69
CA ALA A 127 25.27 -5.92 -6.90
C ALA A 127 26.52 -5.12 -6.47
N MET A 128 27.13 -5.46 -5.34
CA MET A 128 28.35 -4.80 -4.88
C MET A 128 29.50 -5.00 -5.88
N LYS A 129 29.71 -6.22 -6.40
CA LYS A 129 30.72 -6.51 -7.42
C LYS A 129 30.51 -5.67 -8.69
N ARG A 130 29.26 -5.53 -9.15
CA ARG A 130 28.95 -4.75 -10.37
C ARG A 130 29.13 -3.24 -10.20
N VAL A 131 28.96 -2.73 -8.99
CA VAL A 131 29.09 -1.28 -8.71
C VAL A 131 30.54 -0.85 -8.70
N VAL A 132 31.45 -1.71 -8.24
CA VAL A 132 32.88 -1.38 -8.15
C VAL A 132 33.67 -1.69 -9.41
N GLY A 133 33.05 -2.26 -10.45
CA GLY A 133 33.65 -2.51 -11.75
C GLY A 133 34.15 -3.87 -11.98
#